data_45a4dba84ebb1507f59b85e6128d7fe9
#
_entry.id   45a4dba84ebb1507f59b85e6128d7fe9
#
_cell.length_a   1.000
_cell.length_b   1.000
_cell.length_c   1.000
_cell.angle_alpha   90.00
_cell.angle_beta   90.00
_cell.angle_gamma   90.00
#
_symmetry.space_group_name_H-M   'P 1'
#
loop_
_entity.id
_entity.type
_entity.pdbx_description
1 polymer ?
#
loop_
_entity_poly.entity_id
_entity_poly.type
_entity_poly.pdbx_seq_one_letter_code
_entity_poly.pdbx_strand_id
1 'polypeptide(L)'
;MNLKEKPFYLDDTDVEWVNKTLERLTDDEKIGQLFLPIGYSSEKGYLDKLIELGIGGLFYRPGDAQEVQQAYEYMQKNSKIPLLTAANLEDGGNGAATQGTAYGNQMAVAATNCSSDAYTLGEIAAKEGKTVGVNWGFSPVVDLDLNFRNPITNVRTYGSDVERVIRNAKQYIQAFHDNGMMTSIKHFPGDGVDERDQHLLTSVNSLSVTNWRKTFGRVYKELIDCGSKAVMIGHIAFPAYAGDTMPATLSPKLLQDLLRKELEFNGLTITDATPMVGFCAAMKRSEAVSFTIQAGCDMLLFNRVLEEDVQYMKEGLAKGILTKERLNEAVTRILATKASLGLHKSINHGPATFEDYKKEQYDLADKSITLVKDTQKMLPLTSNKNKRILLQVLGTFDSNTRVVEKVKAELEARDFEVTIYEPETNFFDLGTVESFSKEYDAVLYVANVQNASNQTVARIHWHTLFGLGNNMPWFVKEVPTALISFGNPYHLYDLPMVETVINAYCNYDHFIEMTVKKLTGESSFKGISPVNPFCENILLEELKNEN
;
A
#
# COMPACT_ATOMS: atom_id res chain seq x y z
N MET A 1 4.64 27.16 15.13
CA MET A 1 3.49 26.39 14.58
C MET A 1 2.27 27.29 14.59
N ASN A 2 1.58 27.44 13.44
CA ASN A 2 0.34 28.21 13.36
C ASN A 2 -0.84 27.23 13.20
N LEU A 3 -1.71 27.15 14.20
CA LEU A 3 -2.86 26.24 14.23
C LEU A 3 -4.04 26.70 13.38
N LYS A 4 -4.09 27.99 13.01
CA LYS A 4 -5.14 28.56 12.15
C LYS A 4 -4.85 28.44 10.66
N GLU A 5 -3.62 28.06 10.29
CA GLU A 5 -3.21 27.80 8.91
C GLU A 5 -3.29 26.32 8.54
N LYS A 6 -3.00 26.02 7.26
CA LYS A 6 -2.94 24.66 6.77
C LYS A 6 -1.93 23.81 7.57
N PRO A 7 -2.20 22.54 7.79
CA PRO A 7 -3.38 21.80 7.34
C PRO A 7 -4.50 21.74 8.38
N PHE A 8 -4.39 22.48 9.50
CA PHE A 8 -5.32 22.37 10.63
C PHE A 8 -6.57 23.24 10.45
N TYR A 9 -6.41 24.50 10.04
CA TYR A 9 -7.49 25.48 9.86
C TYR A 9 -8.43 25.61 11.08
N LEU A 10 -7.86 25.59 12.31
CA LEU A 10 -8.64 25.65 13.54
C LEU A 10 -9.25 27.04 13.76
N ASP A 11 -10.48 27.05 14.25
CA ASP A 11 -11.10 28.25 14.78
C ASP A 11 -10.58 28.60 16.20
N ASP A 12 -11.03 29.72 16.77
CA ASP A 12 -10.59 30.16 18.09
C ASP A 12 -10.99 29.19 19.19
N THR A 13 -12.16 28.55 19.09
CA THR A 13 -12.64 27.57 20.06
C THR A 13 -11.80 26.29 20.01
N ASP A 14 -11.47 25.82 18.81
CA ASP A 14 -10.62 24.66 18.62
C ASP A 14 -9.19 24.91 19.14
N VAL A 15 -8.63 26.10 18.88
CA VAL A 15 -7.31 26.52 19.41
C VAL A 15 -7.33 26.58 20.94
N GLU A 16 -8.40 27.13 21.52
CA GLU A 16 -8.56 27.18 22.98
C GLU A 16 -8.62 25.78 23.59
N TRP A 17 -9.36 24.85 22.96
CA TRP A 17 -9.40 23.45 23.40
C TRP A 17 -8.02 22.79 23.37
N VAL A 18 -7.24 22.99 22.31
CA VAL A 18 -5.86 22.47 22.19
C VAL A 18 -5.00 22.97 23.34
N ASN A 19 -4.98 24.28 23.56
CA ASN A 19 -4.12 24.90 24.60
C ASN A 19 -4.52 24.45 26.00
N LYS A 20 -5.80 24.53 26.36
CA LYS A 20 -6.31 24.08 27.66
C LYS A 20 -6.06 22.60 27.93
N THR A 21 -6.17 21.77 26.88
CA THR A 21 -5.89 20.33 26.99
C THR A 21 -4.41 20.11 27.26
N LEU A 22 -3.53 20.72 26.48
CA LEU A 22 -2.08 20.60 26.63
C LEU A 22 -1.61 20.99 28.03
N GLU A 23 -2.15 22.09 28.57
CA GLU A 23 -1.81 22.61 29.91
C GLU A 23 -2.22 21.67 31.05
N ARG A 24 -3.32 20.91 30.87
CA ARG A 24 -3.86 20.00 31.90
C ARG A 24 -3.20 18.61 31.88
N LEU A 25 -2.48 18.28 30.83
CA LEU A 25 -1.82 16.98 30.71
C LEU A 25 -0.53 16.93 31.53
N THR A 26 -0.37 15.89 32.32
CA THR A 26 0.91 15.51 32.92
C THR A 26 1.90 15.05 31.83
N ASP A 27 3.19 15.01 32.16
CA ASP A 27 4.21 14.50 31.22
C ASP A 27 3.92 13.05 30.81
N ASP A 28 3.43 12.21 31.74
CA ASP A 28 3.05 10.82 31.44
C ASP A 28 1.88 10.73 30.46
N GLU A 29 0.85 11.53 30.62
CA GLU A 29 -0.29 11.60 29.70
C GLU A 29 0.13 12.15 28.32
N LYS A 30 1.04 13.11 28.27
CA LYS A 30 1.63 13.62 27.03
C LYS A 30 2.43 12.52 26.31
N ILE A 31 3.20 11.73 27.05
CA ILE A 31 3.94 10.59 26.52
C ILE A 31 2.98 9.57 25.91
N GLY A 32 1.90 9.22 26.58
CA GLY A 32 0.88 8.32 26.05
C GLY A 32 0.36 8.74 24.68
N GLN A 33 0.12 10.06 24.48
CA GLN A 33 -0.38 10.59 23.21
C GLN A 33 0.56 10.36 22.02
N LEU A 34 1.84 10.09 22.22
CA LEU A 34 2.82 9.84 21.17
C LEU A 34 2.67 8.46 20.53
N PHE A 35 1.88 7.54 21.09
CA PHE A 35 1.81 6.15 20.66
C PHE A 35 0.52 5.83 19.90
N LEU A 36 0.68 5.08 18.81
CA LEU A 36 -0.40 4.49 18.02
C LEU A 36 -0.11 2.99 17.82
N PRO A 37 -0.48 2.14 18.82
CA PRO A 37 -0.27 0.71 18.76
C PRO A 37 -1.24 -0.02 17.82
N ILE A 38 -0.94 -1.30 17.52
CA ILE A 38 -1.91 -2.24 16.95
C ILE A 38 -2.81 -2.74 18.07
N GLY A 39 -4.12 -2.78 17.84
CA GLY A 39 -5.07 -3.49 18.67
C GLY A 39 -5.04 -4.99 18.33
N TYR A 40 -4.69 -5.80 19.32
CA TYR A 40 -4.62 -7.25 19.19
C TYR A 40 -5.86 -7.96 19.72
N SER A 41 -6.74 -7.24 20.43
CA SER A 41 -7.95 -7.78 21.02
C SER A 41 -9.01 -6.69 21.16
N SER A 42 -10.28 -7.07 21.08
CA SER A 42 -11.46 -6.25 21.39
C SER A 42 -11.96 -6.44 22.82
N GLU A 43 -11.29 -7.28 23.62
CA GLU A 43 -11.65 -7.53 25.01
C GLU A 43 -11.45 -6.29 25.89
N LYS A 44 -12.45 -5.98 26.74
CA LYS A 44 -12.43 -4.78 27.60
C LYS A 44 -11.18 -4.68 28.47
N GLY A 45 -10.75 -5.77 29.09
CA GLY A 45 -9.56 -5.74 29.94
C GLY A 45 -8.26 -5.42 29.21
N TYR A 46 -8.18 -5.71 27.90
CA TYR A 46 -7.08 -5.26 27.05
C TYR A 46 -7.22 -3.78 26.69
N LEU A 47 -8.43 -3.36 26.29
CA LEU A 47 -8.70 -1.97 25.91
C LEU A 47 -8.50 -1.01 27.11
N ASP A 48 -8.90 -1.42 28.32
CA ASP A 48 -8.72 -0.63 29.55
C ASP A 48 -7.23 -0.32 29.82
N LYS A 49 -6.33 -1.28 29.57
CA LYS A 49 -4.89 -1.05 29.70
C LYS A 49 -4.38 0.01 28.72
N LEU A 50 -4.89 0.00 27.48
CA LEU A 50 -4.53 1.03 26.49
C LEU A 50 -5.07 2.42 26.90
N ILE A 51 -6.27 2.47 27.49
CA ILE A 51 -6.89 3.69 28.02
C ILE A 51 -6.06 4.23 29.19
N GLU A 52 -5.64 3.38 30.13
CA GLU A 52 -4.79 3.75 31.27
C GLU A 52 -3.43 4.33 30.83
N LEU A 53 -2.85 3.81 29.73
CA LEU A 53 -1.62 4.36 29.14
C LEU A 53 -1.84 5.70 28.43
N GLY A 54 -3.09 6.10 28.19
CA GLY A 54 -3.43 7.37 27.56
C GLY A 54 -2.96 7.50 26.12
N ILE A 55 -3.02 6.39 25.33
CA ILE A 55 -2.53 6.36 23.94
C ILE A 55 -3.17 7.43 23.05
N GLY A 56 -2.41 7.93 22.06
CA GLY A 56 -2.86 8.98 21.15
C GLY A 56 -3.74 8.48 20.01
N GLY A 57 -3.60 7.23 19.64
CA GLY A 57 -4.37 6.60 18.58
C GLY A 57 -4.33 5.08 18.68
N LEU A 58 -5.10 4.41 17.80
CA LEU A 58 -5.19 2.95 17.73
C LEU A 58 -5.39 2.50 16.28
N PHE A 59 -4.79 1.40 15.92
CA PHE A 59 -4.95 0.75 14.62
C PHE A 59 -5.42 -0.69 14.82
N TYR A 60 -6.47 -1.09 14.12
CA TYR A 60 -6.83 -2.50 13.97
C TYR A 60 -6.48 -3.00 12.57
N ARG A 61 -6.01 -4.26 12.50
CA ARG A 61 -6.02 -4.98 11.23
C ARG A 61 -7.47 -5.30 10.85
N PRO A 62 -7.78 -5.48 9.53
CA PRO A 62 -9.13 -5.82 9.11
C PRO A 62 -9.68 -7.04 9.87
N GLY A 63 -10.82 -6.85 10.50
CA GLY A 63 -11.57 -7.86 11.25
C GLY A 63 -13.06 -7.74 10.95
N ASP A 64 -13.91 -8.42 11.72
CA ASP A 64 -15.35 -8.22 11.62
C ASP A 64 -15.72 -6.77 11.89
N ALA A 65 -16.53 -6.18 11.00
CA ALA A 65 -16.86 -4.76 11.04
C ALA A 65 -17.52 -4.33 12.35
N GLN A 66 -18.38 -5.19 12.91
CA GLN A 66 -19.09 -4.90 14.15
C GLN A 66 -18.13 -4.95 15.36
N GLU A 67 -17.24 -5.91 15.38
CA GLU A 67 -16.23 -6.02 16.44
C GLU A 67 -15.27 -4.84 16.43
N VAL A 68 -14.77 -4.46 15.25
CA VAL A 68 -13.88 -3.30 15.08
C VAL A 68 -14.57 -2.01 15.50
N GLN A 69 -15.84 -1.80 15.05
CA GLN A 69 -16.63 -0.62 15.43
C GLN A 69 -16.83 -0.55 16.94
N GLN A 70 -17.26 -1.64 17.58
CA GLN A 70 -17.50 -1.68 19.03
C GLN A 70 -16.23 -1.40 19.83
N ALA A 71 -15.09 -1.90 19.39
CA ALA A 71 -13.80 -1.65 20.03
C ALA A 71 -13.42 -0.16 19.94
N TYR A 72 -13.54 0.46 18.76
CA TYR A 72 -13.26 1.90 18.59
C TYR A 72 -14.25 2.76 19.39
N GLU A 73 -15.53 2.44 19.39
CA GLU A 73 -16.55 3.17 20.20
C GLU A 73 -16.25 3.09 21.69
N TYR A 74 -15.86 1.89 22.19
CA TYR A 74 -15.49 1.70 23.58
C TYR A 74 -14.27 2.54 23.93
N MET A 75 -13.23 2.54 23.10
CA MET A 75 -12.02 3.32 23.28
C MET A 75 -12.29 4.83 23.26
N GLN A 76 -13.08 5.31 22.28
CA GLN A 76 -13.43 6.74 22.15
C GLN A 76 -14.24 7.22 23.37
N LYS A 77 -15.18 6.41 23.86
CA LYS A 77 -16.04 6.76 24.99
C LYS A 77 -15.30 6.85 26.32
N ASN A 78 -14.31 5.98 26.53
CA ASN A 78 -13.65 5.83 27.83
C ASN A 78 -12.28 6.51 27.89
N SER A 79 -11.74 7.01 26.78
CA SER A 79 -10.48 7.75 26.76
C SER A 79 -10.68 9.20 27.19
N LYS A 80 -9.74 9.73 27.98
CA LYS A 80 -9.74 11.15 28.44
C LYS A 80 -9.62 12.13 27.26
N ILE A 81 -8.88 11.74 26.23
CA ILE A 81 -8.67 12.49 24.99
C ILE A 81 -9.09 11.60 23.84
N PRO A 82 -9.90 12.08 22.87
CA PRO A 82 -10.32 11.27 21.74
C PRO A 82 -9.14 10.74 20.94
N LEU A 83 -9.30 9.53 20.36
CA LEU A 83 -8.24 8.81 19.66
C LEU A 83 -8.22 9.11 18.16
N LEU A 84 -7.02 9.10 17.59
CA LEU A 84 -6.83 8.91 16.16
C LEU A 84 -6.95 7.41 15.87
N THR A 85 -7.97 7.01 15.11
CA THR A 85 -8.24 5.62 14.74
C THR A 85 -7.86 5.41 13.29
N ALA A 86 -6.94 4.48 13.02
CA ALA A 86 -6.31 4.37 11.71
C ALA A 86 -6.50 3.01 11.05
N ALA A 87 -6.47 2.98 9.70
CA ALA A 87 -6.45 1.76 8.91
C ALA A 87 -5.62 1.93 7.62
N ASN A 88 -5.12 0.82 7.05
CA ASN A 88 -4.51 0.80 5.72
C ASN A 88 -5.61 0.71 4.66
N LEU A 89 -5.95 1.83 4.05
CA LEU A 89 -7.07 1.94 3.11
C LEU A 89 -6.55 2.09 1.65
N GLU A 90 -5.54 1.30 1.28
CA GLU A 90 -4.86 1.42 -0.03
C GLU A 90 -5.71 0.89 -1.19
N ASP A 91 -6.52 -0.16 -0.96
CA ASP A 91 -7.28 -0.88 -1.99
C ASP A 91 -8.81 -0.73 -1.86
N GLY A 92 -9.27 0.04 -0.87
CA GLY A 92 -10.67 0.25 -0.53
C GLY A 92 -10.95 0.09 0.96
N GLY A 93 -12.20 -0.17 1.33
CA GLY A 93 -12.61 -0.34 2.73
C GLY A 93 -12.20 -1.67 3.36
N ASN A 94 -11.80 -2.65 2.55
CA ASN A 94 -11.25 -3.94 3.00
C ASN A 94 -10.00 -3.80 3.89
N GLY A 95 -9.34 -2.64 3.88
CA GLY A 95 -8.26 -2.32 4.80
C GLY A 95 -8.70 -1.99 6.23
N ALA A 96 -10.00 -1.76 6.47
CA ALA A 96 -10.58 -1.48 7.79
C ALA A 96 -11.40 -2.66 8.34
N ALA A 97 -12.15 -3.35 7.48
CA ALA A 97 -12.99 -4.48 7.87
C ALA A 97 -13.04 -5.55 6.77
N THR A 98 -13.30 -6.81 7.17
CA THR A 98 -13.41 -7.94 6.23
C THR A 98 -14.61 -7.83 5.29
N GLN A 99 -15.65 -7.09 5.70
CA GLN A 99 -16.83 -6.77 4.88
C GLN A 99 -16.59 -5.61 3.91
N GLY A 100 -15.48 -4.89 4.05
CA GLY A 100 -15.16 -3.74 3.21
C GLY A 100 -14.87 -4.13 1.77
N THR A 101 -15.15 -3.21 0.88
CA THR A 101 -14.96 -3.38 -0.57
C THR A 101 -13.47 -3.44 -0.91
N ALA A 102 -13.05 -4.53 -1.54
CA ALA A 102 -11.79 -4.62 -2.25
C ALA A 102 -11.98 -4.02 -3.65
N TYR A 103 -11.70 -2.72 -3.81
CA TYR A 103 -11.93 -2.01 -5.07
C TYR A 103 -10.84 -2.32 -6.09
N GLY A 104 -9.58 -2.09 -5.72
CA GLY A 104 -8.39 -2.36 -6.51
C GLY A 104 -7.22 -1.49 -6.05
N ASN A 105 -5.99 -1.96 -6.30
CA ASN A 105 -4.79 -1.23 -5.88
C ASN A 105 -4.55 0.04 -6.70
N GLN A 106 -3.66 0.90 -6.20
CA GLN A 106 -3.36 2.20 -6.80
C GLN A 106 -2.80 2.08 -8.24
N MET A 107 -2.05 1.02 -8.56
CA MET A 107 -1.54 0.81 -9.92
C MET A 107 -2.65 0.45 -10.91
N ALA A 108 -3.61 -0.36 -10.50
CA ALA A 108 -4.80 -0.64 -11.32
C ALA A 108 -5.60 0.65 -11.60
N VAL A 109 -5.79 1.48 -10.56
CA VAL A 109 -6.40 2.80 -10.73
C VAL A 109 -5.61 3.67 -11.70
N ALA A 110 -4.28 3.71 -11.58
CA ALA A 110 -3.43 4.48 -12.49
C ALA A 110 -3.48 3.99 -13.93
N ALA A 111 -3.66 2.67 -14.15
CA ALA A 111 -3.76 2.05 -15.46
C ALA A 111 -5.02 2.46 -16.24
N THR A 112 -6.07 2.95 -15.57
CA THR A 112 -7.25 3.53 -16.25
C THR A 112 -6.95 4.85 -16.95
N ASN A 113 -5.85 5.51 -16.57
CA ASN A 113 -5.49 6.87 -16.97
C ASN A 113 -6.59 7.91 -16.69
N CYS A 114 -7.47 7.64 -15.74
CA CYS A 114 -8.58 8.49 -15.32
C CYS A 114 -8.50 8.76 -13.81
N SER A 115 -8.19 10.00 -13.43
CA SER A 115 -7.99 10.33 -12.01
C SER A 115 -9.26 10.33 -11.17
N SER A 116 -10.46 10.36 -11.79
CA SER A 116 -11.71 10.17 -11.05
C SER A 116 -11.83 8.76 -10.43
N ASP A 117 -11.15 7.76 -10.99
CA ASP A 117 -11.13 6.41 -10.41
C ASP A 117 -10.32 6.40 -9.10
N ALA A 118 -9.33 7.32 -8.93
CA ALA A 118 -8.64 7.53 -7.66
C ALA A 118 -9.55 8.23 -6.62
N TYR A 119 -10.43 9.14 -7.05
CA TYR A 119 -11.46 9.70 -6.18
C TYR A 119 -12.42 8.62 -5.70
N THR A 120 -12.90 7.76 -6.61
CA THR A 120 -13.79 6.63 -6.27
C THR A 120 -13.15 5.68 -5.27
N LEU A 121 -11.87 5.32 -5.48
CA LEU A 121 -11.11 4.52 -4.49
C LEU A 121 -11.10 5.20 -3.12
N GLY A 122 -10.76 6.50 -3.08
CA GLY A 122 -10.71 7.27 -1.84
C GLY A 122 -12.08 7.41 -1.18
N GLU A 123 -13.16 7.60 -1.94
CA GLU A 123 -14.53 7.72 -1.44
C GLU A 123 -15.01 6.42 -0.79
N ILE A 124 -14.84 5.28 -1.48
CA ILE A 124 -15.17 3.94 -0.94
C ILE A 124 -14.38 3.70 0.35
N ALA A 125 -13.07 3.90 0.30
CA ALA A 125 -12.17 3.71 1.42
C ALA A 125 -12.55 4.59 2.64
N ALA A 126 -12.87 5.86 2.40
CA ALA A 126 -13.26 6.79 3.47
C ALA A 126 -14.64 6.47 4.05
N LYS A 127 -15.65 6.24 3.23
CA LYS A 127 -17.00 5.91 3.70
C LYS A 127 -17.01 4.63 4.53
N GLU A 128 -16.42 3.57 4.01
CA GLU A 128 -16.39 2.27 4.69
C GLU A 128 -15.47 2.26 5.91
N GLY A 129 -14.32 2.95 5.85
CA GLY A 129 -13.47 3.14 7.02
C GLY A 129 -14.20 3.90 8.13
N LYS A 130 -14.89 4.99 7.79
CA LYS A 130 -15.66 5.81 8.74
C LYS A 130 -16.78 5.02 9.39
N THR A 131 -17.47 4.15 8.65
CA THR A 131 -18.60 3.37 9.18
C THR A 131 -18.18 2.42 10.30
N VAL A 132 -16.90 1.99 10.33
CA VAL A 132 -16.34 1.17 11.42
C VAL A 132 -15.56 1.99 12.46
N GLY A 133 -15.62 3.33 12.40
CA GLY A 133 -15.01 4.21 13.39
C GLY A 133 -13.58 4.65 13.08
N VAL A 134 -13.05 4.40 11.87
CA VAL A 134 -11.77 4.93 11.41
C VAL A 134 -11.91 6.40 11.05
N ASN A 135 -10.93 7.24 11.44
CA ASN A 135 -10.85 8.66 11.11
C ASN A 135 -9.56 9.05 10.38
N TRP A 136 -8.63 8.09 10.17
CA TRP A 136 -7.34 8.29 9.55
C TRP A 136 -6.95 7.14 8.60
N GLY A 137 -6.85 7.41 7.29
CA GLY A 137 -6.29 6.47 6.32
C GLY A 137 -4.77 6.57 6.23
N PHE A 138 -4.06 5.45 6.40
CA PHE A 138 -2.63 5.34 6.10
C PHE A 138 -2.41 5.15 4.60
N SER A 139 -2.87 6.10 3.82
CA SER A 139 -2.93 6.17 2.36
C SER A 139 -3.11 7.63 1.92
N PRO A 140 -2.82 7.99 0.66
CA PRO A 140 -2.31 7.16 -0.41
C PRO A 140 -0.80 6.91 -0.30
N VAL A 141 -0.33 5.85 -0.97
CA VAL A 141 1.09 5.66 -1.26
C VAL A 141 1.47 6.61 -2.39
N VAL A 142 2.44 7.49 -2.13
CA VAL A 142 2.90 8.52 -3.08
C VAL A 142 4.34 8.29 -3.54
N ASP A 143 4.86 7.11 -3.24
CA ASP A 143 6.14 6.63 -3.75
C ASP A 143 6.12 6.54 -5.27
N LEU A 144 7.30 6.61 -5.88
CA LEU A 144 7.50 6.45 -7.31
C LEU A 144 8.16 5.10 -7.59
N ASP A 145 7.54 4.27 -8.40
CA ASP A 145 8.07 2.95 -8.75
C ASP A 145 9.17 3.08 -9.81
N LEU A 146 10.34 3.55 -9.39
CA LEU A 146 11.50 3.82 -10.25
C LEU A 146 12.43 2.61 -10.42
N ASN A 147 12.26 1.58 -9.60
CA ASN A 147 13.07 0.36 -9.65
C ASN A 147 12.16 -0.87 -9.68
N PHE A 148 12.05 -1.50 -10.83
CA PHE A 148 11.21 -2.70 -11.04
C PHE A 148 11.57 -3.89 -10.12
N ARG A 149 12.74 -3.85 -9.45
CA ARG A 149 13.17 -4.86 -8.48
C ARG A 149 12.67 -4.58 -7.06
N ASN A 150 12.11 -3.38 -6.79
CA ASN A 150 11.60 -3.08 -5.45
C ASN A 150 10.42 -4.02 -5.12
N PRO A 151 10.50 -4.80 -4.02
CA PRO A 151 9.48 -5.81 -3.70
C PRO A 151 8.28 -5.23 -2.96
N ILE A 152 8.30 -3.97 -2.53
CA ILE A 152 7.30 -3.42 -1.61
C ILE A 152 6.46 -2.28 -2.20
N THR A 153 7.00 -1.45 -3.09
CA THR A 153 6.24 -0.38 -3.75
C THR A 153 5.36 -0.94 -4.85
N ASN A 154 5.89 -1.23 -6.01
CA ASN A 154 5.26 -1.96 -7.11
C ASN A 154 3.76 -1.56 -7.29
N VAL A 155 2.82 -2.50 -7.23
CA VAL A 155 1.37 -2.24 -7.43
C VAL A 155 0.72 -1.34 -6.38
N ARG A 156 1.40 -1.05 -5.26
CA ARG A 156 0.91 -0.12 -4.24
C ARG A 156 1.01 1.35 -4.68
N THR A 157 1.77 1.66 -5.74
CA THR A 157 1.97 3.03 -6.23
C THR A 157 1.06 3.34 -7.43
N TYR A 158 0.93 4.63 -7.76
CA TYR A 158 0.34 5.08 -9.03
C TYR A 158 1.33 5.00 -10.21
N GLY A 159 2.44 4.28 -10.07
CA GLY A 159 3.48 4.07 -11.08
C GLY A 159 4.69 4.98 -10.93
N SER A 160 5.41 5.20 -12.03
CA SER A 160 6.70 5.90 -12.05
C SER A 160 6.61 7.38 -12.48
N ASP A 161 5.47 7.83 -13.00
CA ASP A 161 5.30 9.19 -13.52
C ASP A 161 4.83 10.17 -12.44
N VAL A 162 5.61 11.24 -12.22
CA VAL A 162 5.38 12.24 -11.17
C VAL A 162 4.01 12.92 -11.28
N GLU A 163 3.62 13.30 -12.50
CA GLU A 163 2.34 14.00 -12.73
C GLU A 163 1.14 13.07 -12.46
N ARG A 164 1.26 11.81 -12.84
CA ARG A 164 0.23 10.81 -12.58
C ARG A 164 0.06 10.57 -11.08
N VAL A 165 1.16 10.42 -10.34
CA VAL A 165 1.11 10.25 -8.88
C VAL A 165 0.46 11.45 -8.21
N ILE A 166 0.89 12.68 -8.55
CA ILE A 166 0.31 13.93 -8.00
C ILE A 166 -1.19 14.00 -8.30
N ARG A 167 -1.58 13.80 -9.56
CA ARG A 167 -2.98 13.93 -10.00
C ARG A 167 -3.89 12.93 -9.28
N ASN A 168 -3.49 11.66 -9.20
CA ASN A 168 -4.29 10.64 -8.56
C ASN A 168 -4.33 10.80 -7.03
N ALA A 169 -3.18 11.09 -6.41
CA ALA A 169 -3.11 11.30 -4.97
C ALA A 169 -3.97 12.51 -4.52
N LYS A 170 -4.00 13.61 -5.29
CA LYS A 170 -4.89 14.76 -5.00
C LYS A 170 -6.35 14.35 -5.00
N GLN A 171 -6.79 13.53 -5.95
CA GLN A 171 -8.18 13.04 -6.02
C GLN A 171 -8.52 12.13 -4.83
N TYR A 172 -7.61 11.23 -4.48
CA TYR A 172 -7.77 10.35 -3.31
C TYR A 172 -7.87 11.18 -2.00
N ILE A 173 -6.97 12.13 -1.78
CA ILE A 173 -6.97 13.01 -0.60
C ILE A 173 -8.26 13.83 -0.54
N GLN A 174 -8.73 14.37 -1.68
CA GLN A 174 -9.96 15.12 -1.75
C GLN A 174 -11.17 14.28 -1.31
N ALA A 175 -11.26 13.04 -1.76
CA ALA A 175 -12.35 12.13 -1.37
C ALA A 175 -12.38 11.88 0.15
N PHE A 176 -11.21 11.75 0.79
CA PHE A 176 -11.14 11.64 2.26
C PHE A 176 -11.59 12.93 2.96
N HIS A 177 -11.17 14.09 2.48
CA HIS A 177 -11.58 15.38 3.03
C HIS A 177 -13.10 15.58 2.91
N ASP A 178 -13.69 15.25 1.76
CA ASP A 178 -15.14 15.37 1.53
C ASP A 178 -15.94 14.46 2.47
N ASN A 179 -15.35 13.36 2.94
CA ASN A 179 -15.96 12.45 3.91
C ASN A 179 -15.56 12.74 5.38
N GLY A 180 -14.83 13.85 5.63
CA GLY A 180 -14.44 14.28 6.98
C GLY A 180 -13.38 13.37 7.63
N MET A 181 -12.56 12.69 6.82
CA MET A 181 -11.43 11.87 7.27
C MET A 181 -10.10 12.50 6.84
N MET A 182 -9.01 12.07 7.46
CA MET A 182 -7.68 12.49 7.03
C MET A 182 -6.88 11.35 6.41
N THR A 183 -5.90 11.74 5.60
CA THR A 183 -4.94 10.86 4.94
C THR A 183 -3.54 11.02 5.49
N SER A 184 -2.67 10.04 5.22
CA SER A 184 -1.24 10.10 5.47
C SER A 184 -0.49 9.75 4.19
N ILE A 185 0.15 10.75 3.56
CA ILE A 185 1.00 10.47 2.38
C ILE A 185 2.29 9.78 2.83
N LYS A 186 2.72 8.76 2.06
CA LYS A 186 3.81 7.84 2.46
C LYS A 186 4.60 7.29 1.28
N HIS A 187 5.87 6.90 1.50
CA HIS A 187 6.70 6.86 2.72
C HIS A 187 7.84 7.87 2.59
N PHE A 188 7.79 8.99 3.32
CA PHE A 188 8.81 10.04 3.22
C PHE A 188 10.19 9.53 3.67
N PRO A 189 11.30 9.84 2.94
CA PRO A 189 11.47 10.77 1.81
C PRO A 189 11.21 10.16 0.42
N GLY A 190 10.64 8.98 0.33
CA GLY A 190 10.24 8.30 -0.90
C GLY A 190 10.91 6.95 -1.08
N ASP A 191 10.08 5.90 -1.18
CA ASP A 191 10.47 4.53 -1.50
C ASP A 191 10.37 4.28 -3.02
N GLY A 192 10.84 3.09 -3.50
CA GLY A 192 10.77 2.70 -4.91
C GLY A 192 12.06 2.96 -5.71
N VAL A 193 13.13 3.40 -5.06
CA VAL A 193 14.48 3.58 -5.65
C VAL A 193 15.38 2.38 -5.33
N ASP A 194 15.39 1.95 -4.07
CA ASP A 194 16.13 0.77 -3.60
C ASP A 194 15.46 -0.52 -4.10
N GLU A 195 16.25 -1.56 -4.36
CA GLU A 195 15.74 -2.91 -4.65
C GLU A 195 15.43 -3.72 -3.39
N ARG A 196 15.54 -3.11 -2.21
CA ARG A 196 15.43 -3.78 -0.92
C ARG A 196 14.27 -3.21 -0.10
N ASP A 197 13.64 -4.09 0.69
CA ASP A 197 12.50 -3.77 1.54
C ASP A 197 12.93 -3.14 2.87
N GLN A 198 12.39 -1.96 3.21
CA GLN A 198 12.63 -1.29 4.49
C GLN A 198 12.16 -2.09 5.72
N HIS A 199 11.33 -3.12 5.54
CA HIS A 199 10.98 -4.04 6.62
C HIS A 199 12.16 -4.89 7.08
N LEU A 200 13.12 -5.17 6.18
CA LEU A 200 14.26 -6.07 6.42
C LEU A 200 15.58 -5.33 6.69
N LEU A 201 15.67 -4.06 6.32
CA LEU A 201 16.86 -3.23 6.50
C LEU A 201 16.51 -1.74 6.27
N THR A 202 17.43 -0.83 6.57
CA THR A 202 17.28 0.57 6.15
C THR A 202 17.46 0.66 4.63
N SER A 203 16.38 0.97 3.90
CA SER A 203 16.47 1.21 2.46
C SER A 203 17.04 2.62 2.17
N VAL A 204 17.48 2.85 0.93
CA VAL A 204 18.18 4.07 0.55
C VAL A 204 17.55 4.72 -0.67
N ASN A 205 17.09 5.96 -0.53
CA ASN A 205 16.82 6.80 -1.67
C ASN A 205 18.17 7.36 -2.18
N SER A 206 18.68 6.79 -3.25
CA SER A 206 20.02 7.08 -3.79
C SER A 206 20.03 8.26 -4.78
N LEU A 207 18.91 8.93 -4.98
CA LEU A 207 18.84 10.06 -5.91
C LEU A 207 19.72 11.24 -5.44
N SER A 208 20.26 12.00 -6.39
CA SER A 208 20.82 13.32 -6.07
C SER A 208 19.71 14.24 -5.54
N VAL A 209 20.08 15.24 -4.73
CA VAL A 209 19.13 16.24 -4.22
C VAL A 209 18.35 16.91 -5.35
N THR A 210 19.02 17.22 -6.47
CA THR A 210 18.39 17.84 -7.65
C THR A 210 17.33 16.93 -8.26
N ASN A 211 17.61 15.64 -8.42
CA ASN A 211 16.65 14.68 -8.98
C ASN A 211 15.51 14.40 -8.00
N TRP A 212 15.82 14.27 -6.71
CA TRP A 212 14.82 14.09 -5.67
C TRP A 212 13.82 15.27 -5.64
N ARG A 213 14.31 16.53 -5.73
CA ARG A 213 13.44 17.72 -5.79
C ARG A 213 12.51 17.74 -7.01
N LYS A 214 12.95 17.18 -8.13
CA LYS A 214 12.14 17.08 -9.36
C LYS A 214 11.13 15.94 -9.34
N THR A 215 11.30 14.97 -8.46
CA THR A 215 10.50 13.75 -8.34
C THR A 215 9.75 13.72 -7.00
N PHE A 216 10.23 13.00 -6.02
CA PHE A 216 9.59 12.88 -4.69
C PHE A 216 9.36 14.24 -4.02
N GLY A 217 10.34 15.13 -4.05
CA GLY A 217 10.23 16.47 -3.45
C GLY A 217 9.08 17.25 -4.05
N ARG A 218 8.86 17.16 -5.36
CA ARG A 218 7.73 17.76 -6.04
C ARG A 218 6.41 17.11 -5.65
N VAL A 219 6.34 15.78 -5.59
CA VAL A 219 5.15 15.05 -5.14
C VAL A 219 4.75 15.50 -3.74
N TYR A 220 5.68 15.48 -2.77
CA TYR A 220 5.40 15.91 -1.41
C TYR A 220 4.97 17.37 -1.34
N LYS A 221 5.68 18.29 -2.02
CA LYS A 221 5.35 19.73 -1.98
C LYS A 221 3.93 19.99 -2.52
N GLU A 222 3.57 19.40 -3.65
CA GLU A 222 2.24 19.54 -4.25
C GLU A 222 1.10 18.99 -3.37
N LEU A 223 1.36 17.89 -2.66
CA LEU A 223 0.36 17.27 -1.78
C LEU A 223 0.27 17.98 -0.41
N ILE A 224 1.37 18.51 0.11
CA ILE A 224 1.39 19.39 1.28
C ILE A 224 0.62 20.67 0.99
N ASP A 225 0.83 21.26 -0.19
CA ASP A 225 0.12 22.46 -0.60
C ASP A 225 -1.37 22.22 -0.85
N CYS A 226 -1.75 21.00 -1.22
CA CYS A 226 -3.13 20.53 -1.33
C CYS A 226 -3.81 20.33 0.05
N GLY A 227 -3.07 20.41 1.17
CA GLY A 227 -3.61 20.32 2.52
C GLY A 227 -3.55 18.92 3.15
N SER A 228 -2.62 18.06 2.71
CA SER A 228 -2.36 16.79 3.40
C SER A 228 -2.10 17.02 4.89
N LYS A 229 -2.87 16.33 5.77
CA LYS A 229 -2.81 16.53 7.22
C LYS A 229 -1.68 15.76 7.88
N ALA A 230 -1.28 14.62 7.31
CA ALA A 230 -0.22 13.79 7.88
C ALA A 230 0.77 13.28 6.82
N VAL A 231 2.01 13.07 7.27
CA VAL A 231 3.09 12.41 6.52
C VAL A 231 3.59 11.22 7.33
N MET A 232 3.61 10.03 6.73
CA MET A 232 4.27 8.87 7.32
C MET A 232 5.73 8.84 6.89
N ILE A 233 6.60 8.75 7.89
CA ILE A 233 8.05 8.77 7.73
C ILE A 233 8.57 7.35 7.61
N GLY A 234 9.16 7.01 6.47
CA GLY A 234 9.76 5.69 6.21
C GLY A 234 11.10 5.49 6.93
N HIS A 235 11.49 4.24 7.08
CA HIS A 235 12.82 3.88 7.57
C HIS A 235 13.83 3.87 6.41
N ILE A 236 13.86 5.01 5.71
CA ILE A 236 14.58 5.22 4.44
C ILE A 236 15.64 6.30 4.66
N ALA A 237 16.88 6.00 4.31
CA ALA A 237 17.96 6.97 4.31
C ALA A 237 17.96 7.79 3.00
N PHE A 238 18.34 9.06 3.11
CA PHE A 238 18.59 9.92 1.95
C PHE A 238 19.95 10.61 2.08
N PRO A 239 21.06 9.87 1.79
CA PRO A 239 22.43 10.32 2.07
C PRO A 239 22.82 11.58 1.31
N ALA A 240 22.34 11.78 0.09
CA ALA A 240 22.64 12.96 -0.71
C ALA A 240 22.22 14.27 -0.02
N TYR A 241 21.18 14.25 0.80
CA TYR A 241 20.71 15.41 1.58
C TYR A 241 21.27 15.40 3.01
N ALA A 242 21.13 14.27 3.70
CA ALA A 242 21.49 14.16 5.12
C ALA A 242 23.01 14.14 5.36
N GLY A 243 23.79 13.59 4.40
CA GLY A 243 25.24 13.38 4.54
C GLY A 243 25.60 12.14 5.39
N ASP A 244 24.61 11.33 5.75
CA ASP A 244 24.74 10.08 6.50
C ASP A 244 23.68 9.06 6.05
N THR A 245 23.65 7.87 6.64
CA THR A 245 22.75 6.78 6.30
C THR A 245 21.68 6.54 7.36
N MET A 246 21.43 7.50 8.24
CA MET A 246 20.34 7.40 9.22
C MET A 246 19.00 7.41 8.50
N PRO A 247 18.06 6.52 8.88
CA PRO A 247 16.72 6.53 8.32
C PRO A 247 15.99 7.83 8.70
N ALA A 248 15.09 8.28 7.86
CA ALA A 248 14.37 9.55 8.04
C ALA A 248 13.69 9.66 9.40
N THR A 249 13.17 8.55 9.94
CA THR A 249 12.58 8.50 11.29
C THR A 249 13.55 8.89 12.42
N LEU A 250 14.85 8.82 12.18
CA LEU A 250 15.91 9.17 13.15
C LEU A 250 16.80 10.32 12.64
N SER A 251 16.39 11.07 11.62
CA SER A 251 17.21 12.12 10.99
C SER A 251 16.62 13.51 11.20
N PRO A 252 17.16 14.33 12.13
CA PRO A 252 16.73 15.72 12.27
C PRO A 252 16.86 16.52 10.96
N LYS A 253 17.89 16.26 10.15
CA LYS A 253 18.06 16.94 8.86
C LYS A 253 16.89 16.68 7.90
N LEU A 254 16.45 15.41 7.78
CA LEU A 254 15.34 15.06 6.91
C LEU A 254 14.00 15.55 7.45
N LEU A 255 13.81 15.51 8.78
CA LEU A 255 12.55 15.92 9.39
C LEU A 255 12.44 17.43 9.56
N GLN A 256 13.47 18.09 10.14
CA GLN A 256 13.40 19.51 10.45
C GLN A 256 13.83 20.39 9.27
N ASP A 257 14.93 20.06 8.58
CA ASP A 257 15.42 20.93 7.51
C ASP A 257 14.68 20.66 6.20
N LEU A 258 14.54 19.39 5.78
CA LEU A 258 13.87 19.08 4.52
C LEU A 258 12.34 19.15 4.63
N LEU A 259 11.71 18.37 5.53
CA LEU A 259 10.25 18.28 5.58
C LEU A 259 9.62 19.55 6.18
N ARG A 260 10.09 20.01 7.36
CA ARG A 260 9.46 21.14 8.04
C ARG A 260 9.81 22.49 7.41
N LYS A 261 11.12 22.74 7.09
CA LYS A 261 11.56 24.05 6.58
C LYS A 261 11.47 24.16 5.07
N GLU A 262 12.07 23.20 4.31
CA GLU A 262 12.13 23.31 2.84
C GLU A 262 10.76 23.01 2.20
N LEU A 263 10.07 21.95 2.63
CA LEU A 263 8.73 21.60 2.11
C LEU A 263 7.59 22.32 2.85
N GLU A 264 7.88 23.06 3.92
CA GLU A 264 6.94 23.86 4.73
C GLU A 264 5.79 23.02 5.32
N PHE A 265 6.04 21.75 5.68
CA PHE A 265 5.02 20.90 6.26
C PHE A 265 4.76 21.22 7.73
N ASN A 266 3.56 21.72 8.05
CA ASN A 266 3.13 22.06 9.40
C ASN A 266 2.30 20.97 10.10
N GLY A 267 1.86 19.93 9.34
CA GLY A 267 0.97 18.87 9.81
C GLY A 267 1.63 17.81 10.72
N LEU A 268 0.89 16.74 10.96
CA LEU A 268 1.29 15.62 11.82
C LEU A 268 2.30 14.70 11.10
N THR A 269 3.34 14.29 11.80
CA THR A 269 4.25 13.24 11.34
C THR A 269 4.09 11.98 12.19
N ILE A 270 4.02 10.83 11.53
CA ILE A 270 4.01 9.52 12.18
C ILE A 270 5.11 8.66 11.56
N THR A 271 5.77 7.82 12.36
CA THR A 271 6.73 6.85 11.81
C THR A 271 6.03 5.78 11.00
N ASP A 272 6.74 5.09 10.11
CA ASP A 272 6.37 3.74 9.73
C ASP A 272 6.54 2.79 10.94
N ALA A 273 6.15 1.53 10.81
CA ALA A 273 6.10 0.57 11.92
C ALA A 273 7.47 0.38 12.59
N THR A 274 7.59 0.76 13.86
CA THR A 274 8.87 0.72 14.58
C THR A 274 9.45 -0.67 14.88
N PRO A 275 8.72 -1.80 14.76
CA PRO A 275 9.31 -3.14 14.78
C PRO A 275 10.10 -3.50 13.50
N MET A 276 10.00 -2.73 12.41
CA MET A 276 10.73 -2.98 11.17
C MET A 276 12.24 -2.89 11.40
N VAL A 277 13.00 -3.76 10.70
CA VAL A 277 14.46 -3.83 10.88
C VAL A 277 15.14 -2.54 10.42
N GLY A 278 14.60 -1.84 9.43
CA GLY A 278 15.09 -0.53 9.01
C GLY A 278 15.16 0.51 10.13
N PHE A 279 14.29 0.39 11.14
CA PHE A 279 14.34 1.19 12.37
C PHE A 279 15.24 0.55 13.44
N CYS A 280 15.00 -0.74 13.72
CA CYS A 280 15.64 -1.44 14.85
C CYS A 280 17.15 -1.60 14.68
N ALA A 281 17.66 -1.66 13.44
CA ALA A 281 19.08 -1.82 13.15
C ALA A 281 19.86 -0.49 13.20
N ALA A 282 19.18 0.66 13.18
CA ALA A 282 19.83 1.96 13.10
C ALA A 282 20.30 2.49 14.48
N MET A 283 19.57 2.18 15.56
CA MET A 283 19.85 2.68 16.90
C MET A 283 19.27 1.72 17.96
N LYS A 284 19.86 1.68 19.16
CA LYS A 284 19.31 0.92 20.29
C LYS A 284 17.90 1.41 20.60
N ARG A 285 16.93 0.51 20.77
CA ARG A 285 15.52 0.84 20.98
C ARG A 285 15.30 1.77 22.19
N SER A 286 16.03 1.54 23.28
CA SER A 286 15.97 2.37 24.49
C SER A 286 16.33 3.86 24.28
N GLU A 287 17.04 4.16 23.19
CA GLU A 287 17.39 5.51 22.78
C GLU A 287 16.53 5.97 21.59
N ALA A 288 16.34 5.07 20.61
CA ALA A 288 15.64 5.36 19.35
C ALA A 288 14.21 5.86 19.60
N VAL A 289 13.46 5.25 20.53
CA VAL A 289 12.06 5.59 20.82
C VAL A 289 11.91 7.07 21.19
N SER A 290 12.71 7.57 22.12
CA SER A 290 12.67 8.98 22.54
C SER A 290 13.35 9.91 21.53
N PHE A 291 14.44 9.44 20.90
CA PHE A 291 15.16 10.22 19.89
C PHE A 291 14.32 10.45 18.62
N THR A 292 13.47 9.50 18.23
CA THR A 292 12.54 9.64 17.09
C THR A 292 11.65 10.89 17.24
N ILE A 293 11.11 11.11 18.43
CA ILE A 293 10.32 12.32 18.70
C ILE A 293 11.21 13.55 18.70
N GLN A 294 12.38 13.47 19.34
CA GLN A 294 13.35 14.59 19.34
C GLN A 294 13.81 14.96 17.93
N ALA A 295 13.98 13.96 17.04
CA ALA A 295 14.38 14.17 15.65
C ALA A 295 13.31 14.92 14.85
N GLY A 296 12.02 14.75 15.18
CA GLY A 296 10.94 15.52 14.54
C GLY A 296 9.68 14.73 14.18
N CYS A 297 9.59 13.43 14.46
CA CYS A 297 8.33 12.71 14.42
C CYS A 297 7.43 13.13 15.58
N ASP A 298 6.12 13.12 15.37
CA ASP A 298 5.14 13.48 16.40
C ASP A 298 4.51 12.24 17.04
N MET A 299 4.40 11.12 16.30
CA MET A 299 3.85 9.85 16.77
C MET A 299 4.71 8.66 16.32
N LEU A 300 4.67 7.59 17.13
CA LEU A 300 5.23 6.30 16.80
C LEU A 300 4.12 5.33 16.39
N LEU A 301 4.26 4.76 15.18
CA LEU A 301 3.38 3.73 14.68
C LEU A 301 3.90 2.38 15.12
N PHE A 302 3.02 1.59 15.70
CA PHE A 302 3.25 0.26 16.22
C PHE A 302 4.41 0.18 17.21
N ASN A 303 4.32 -0.77 18.08
CA ASN A 303 5.29 -1.00 19.14
C ASN A 303 5.70 -2.47 19.12
N ARG A 304 6.89 -2.78 19.58
CA ARG A 304 7.27 -4.15 19.86
C ARG A 304 6.59 -4.63 21.15
N VAL A 305 6.79 -3.87 22.22
CA VAL A 305 6.09 -4.00 23.51
C VAL A 305 5.76 -2.56 23.94
N LEU A 306 4.49 -2.24 24.09
CA LEU A 306 4.06 -0.86 24.30
C LEU A 306 4.55 -0.31 25.64
N GLU A 307 4.42 -1.07 26.70
CA GLU A 307 4.82 -0.68 28.05
C GLU A 307 6.33 -0.41 28.15
N GLU A 308 7.14 -1.22 27.44
CA GLU A 308 8.59 -1.02 27.37
C GLU A 308 8.93 0.28 26.63
N ASP A 309 8.27 0.54 25.50
CA ASP A 309 8.50 1.77 24.73
C ASP A 309 8.04 3.02 25.49
N VAL A 310 6.93 2.95 26.21
CA VAL A 310 6.49 4.03 27.10
C VAL A 310 7.54 4.29 28.19
N GLN A 311 8.11 3.24 28.76
CA GLN A 311 9.17 3.38 29.77
C GLN A 311 10.44 4.02 29.16
N TYR A 312 10.86 3.59 27.97
CA TYR A 312 11.99 4.22 27.26
C TYR A 312 11.75 5.69 26.94
N MET A 313 10.51 6.06 26.60
CA MET A 313 10.16 7.45 26.37
C MET A 313 10.29 8.29 27.63
N LYS A 314 9.80 7.80 28.78
CA LYS A 314 9.94 8.43 30.10
C LYS A 314 11.40 8.61 30.49
N GLU A 315 12.20 7.57 30.31
CA GLU A 315 13.64 7.64 30.57
C GLU A 315 14.36 8.62 29.65
N GLY A 316 13.98 8.65 28.36
CA GLY A 316 14.52 9.59 27.38
C GLY A 316 14.23 11.05 27.75
N LEU A 317 13.02 11.33 28.26
CA LEU A 317 12.65 12.65 28.77
C LEU A 317 13.48 13.00 30.06
N ALA A 318 13.61 12.06 30.97
CA ALA A 318 14.39 12.27 32.21
C ALA A 318 15.89 12.47 31.96
N LYS A 319 16.43 11.79 30.92
CA LYS A 319 17.86 11.89 30.51
C LYS A 319 18.12 13.11 29.59
N GLY A 320 17.09 13.82 29.15
CA GLY A 320 17.20 14.97 28.23
C GLY A 320 17.48 14.56 26.77
N ILE A 321 17.27 13.28 26.38
CA ILE A 321 17.26 12.85 24.97
C ILE A 321 16.06 13.48 24.26
N LEU A 322 14.89 13.48 24.90
CA LEU A 322 13.70 14.22 24.49
C LEU A 322 13.54 15.46 25.37
N THR A 323 13.39 16.63 24.77
CA THR A 323 13.13 17.86 25.51
C THR A 323 11.63 18.06 25.78
N LYS A 324 11.28 18.77 26.85
CA LYS A 324 9.87 19.11 27.16
C LYS A 324 9.24 19.98 26.09
N GLU A 325 10.01 20.88 25.51
CA GLU A 325 9.57 21.73 24.40
C GLU A 325 9.16 20.88 23.19
N ARG A 326 9.98 19.87 22.82
CA ARG A 326 9.67 19.01 21.69
C ARG A 326 8.50 18.06 22.00
N LEU A 327 8.40 17.54 23.22
CA LEU A 327 7.24 16.78 23.68
C LEU A 327 5.95 17.61 23.55
N ASN A 328 5.95 18.83 24.06
CA ASN A 328 4.80 19.74 23.97
C ASN A 328 4.46 20.06 22.51
N GLU A 329 5.45 20.27 21.66
CA GLU A 329 5.24 20.53 20.23
C GLU A 329 4.58 19.35 19.53
N ALA A 330 5.02 18.09 19.79
CA ALA A 330 4.42 16.89 19.24
C ALA A 330 2.95 16.75 19.67
N VAL A 331 2.70 16.86 20.98
CA VAL A 331 1.35 16.74 21.54
C VAL A 331 0.44 17.85 21.02
N THR A 332 0.95 19.07 20.83
CA THR A 332 0.17 20.16 20.23
C THR A 332 -0.30 19.80 18.83
N ARG A 333 0.58 19.20 17.96
CA ARG A 333 0.17 18.74 16.62
C ARG A 333 -0.85 17.62 16.68
N ILE A 334 -0.69 16.68 17.61
CA ILE A 334 -1.64 15.58 17.82
C ILE A 334 -3.01 16.13 18.20
N LEU A 335 -3.07 17.04 19.19
CA LEU A 335 -4.32 17.67 19.63
C LEU A 335 -4.93 18.53 18.51
N ALA A 336 -4.12 19.32 17.80
CA ALA A 336 -4.58 20.11 16.66
C ALA A 336 -5.17 19.24 15.54
N THR A 337 -4.56 18.10 15.26
CA THR A 337 -5.08 17.12 14.31
C THR A 337 -6.44 16.59 14.76
N LYS A 338 -6.56 16.18 16.03
CA LYS A 338 -7.84 15.73 16.62
C LYS A 338 -8.92 16.82 16.56
N ALA A 339 -8.56 18.06 16.86
CA ALA A 339 -9.47 19.20 16.77
C ALA A 339 -9.92 19.45 15.31
N SER A 340 -8.99 19.39 14.34
CA SER A 340 -9.29 19.60 12.91
C SER A 340 -10.22 18.55 12.31
N LEU A 341 -10.35 17.39 12.96
CA LEU A 341 -11.29 16.32 12.62
C LEU A 341 -12.58 16.40 13.46
N GLY A 342 -12.68 17.41 14.35
CA GLY A 342 -13.84 17.57 15.23
C GLY A 342 -13.97 16.51 16.33
N LEU A 343 -12.92 15.71 16.60
CA LEU A 343 -12.96 14.57 17.52
C LEU A 343 -13.24 14.99 18.98
N HIS A 344 -12.98 16.23 19.35
CA HIS A 344 -13.29 16.79 20.67
C HIS A 344 -14.77 17.21 20.82
N LYS A 345 -15.54 17.19 19.73
CA LYS A 345 -16.97 17.36 19.68
C LYS A 345 -17.63 15.97 19.73
N SER A 346 -18.88 15.86 20.14
CA SER A 346 -19.56 14.56 20.23
C SER A 346 -19.54 13.84 18.86
N ILE A 347 -19.00 12.62 18.81
CA ILE A 347 -19.01 11.76 17.65
C ILE A 347 -20.04 10.67 17.88
N ASN A 348 -21.03 10.56 17.01
CA ASN A 348 -21.98 9.46 17.01
C ASN A 348 -21.83 8.71 15.68
N HIS A 349 -21.40 7.45 15.74
CA HIS A 349 -21.37 6.56 14.58
C HIS A 349 -22.70 5.79 14.56
N GLY A 350 -23.40 5.84 13.43
CA GLY A 350 -24.51 4.93 13.17
C GLY A 350 -24.02 3.48 13.03
N PRO A 351 -24.93 2.50 12.80
CA PRO A 351 -24.53 1.12 12.56
C PRO A 351 -23.60 1.02 11.34
N ALA A 352 -22.62 0.10 11.38
CA ALA A 352 -21.75 -0.15 10.26
C ALA A 352 -22.56 -0.61 9.03
N THR A 353 -22.47 0.15 7.95
CA THR A 353 -23.18 -0.11 6.69
C THR A 353 -22.18 -0.07 5.54
N PHE A 354 -22.33 -1.01 4.60
CA PHE A 354 -21.52 -1.12 3.40
C PHE A 354 -22.43 -1.00 2.19
N GLU A 355 -22.07 -0.12 1.26
CA GLU A 355 -22.78 0.04 0.00
C GLU A 355 -22.34 -1.03 -1.01
N ASP A 356 -23.15 -1.30 -2.04
CA ASP A 356 -22.78 -2.21 -3.13
C ASP A 356 -22.02 -1.44 -4.21
N TYR A 357 -20.71 -1.60 -4.25
CA TYR A 357 -19.82 -1.01 -5.24
C TYR A 357 -19.42 -1.98 -6.38
N LYS A 358 -20.20 -3.04 -6.57
CA LYS A 358 -19.89 -4.06 -7.57
C LYS A 358 -19.73 -3.48 -8.97
N LYS A 359 -20.56 -2.51 -9.35
CA LYS A 359 -20.47 -1.85 -10.64
C LYS A 359 -19.13 -1.13 -10.79
N GLU A 360 -18.73 -0.35 -9.80
CA GLU A 360 -17.49 0.42 -9.77
C GLU A 360 -16.26 -0.50 -9.81
N GLN A 361 -16.30 -1.64 -9.10
CA GLN A 361 -15.26 -2.67 -9.13
C GLN A 361 -15.05 -3.24 -10.54
N TYR A 362 -16.15 -3.62 -11.22
CA TYR A 362 -16.06 -4.14 -12.59
C TYR A 362 -15.68 -3.07 -13.61
N ASP A 363 -16.13 -1.84 -13.44
CA ASP A 363 -15.74 -0.70 -14.28
C ASP A 363 -14.24 -0.41 -14.16
N LEU A 364 -13.66 -0.48 -12.95
CA LEU A 364 -12.22 -0.35 -12.74
C LEU A 364 -11.46 -1.46 -13.45
N ALA A 365 -11.84 -2.72 -13.24
CA ALA A 365 -11.17 -3.86 -13.85
C ALA A 365 -11.23 -3.79 -15.40
N ASP A 366 -12.39 -3.40 -15.96
CA ASP A 366 -12.55 -3.26 -17.41
C ASP A 366 -11.65 -2.16 -18.00
N LYS A 367 -11.46 -1.05 -17.28
CA LYS A 367 -10.63 0.07 -17.75
C LYS A 367 -9.13 -0.16 -17.55
N SER A 368 -8.72 -0.93 -16.54
CA SER A 368 -7.32 -1.01 -16.09
C SER A 368 -6.52 -2.13 -16.72
N ILE A 369 -7.13 -3.32 -16.96
CA ILE A 369 -6.40 -4.49 -17.48
C ILE A 369 -5.75 -4.16 -18.81
N THR A 370 -4.43 -4.37 -18.86
CA THR A 370 -3.53 -3.88 -19.92
C THR A 370 -2.98 -5.03 -20.73
N LEU A 371 -3.14 -4.97 -22.05
CA LEU A 371 -2.40 -5.82 -22.99
C LEU A 371 -1.01 -5.20 -23.18
N VAL A 372 0.03 -5.86 -22.69
CA VAL A 372 1.43 -5.39 -22.80
C VAL A 372 1.98 -5.67 -24.18
N LYS A 373 1.76 -6.88 -24.69
CA LYS A 373 2.07 -7.30 -26.08
C LYS A 373 1.25 -8.51 -26.49
N ASP A 374 1.05 -8.70 -27.80
CA ASP A 374 0.48 -9.90 -28.45
C ASP A 374 1.08 -10.06 -29.85
N THR A 375 2.39 -10.32 -29.93
CA THR A 375 3.12 -10.43 -31.21
C THR A 375 2.72 -11.67 -32.00
N GLN A 376 2.29 -12.75 -31.35
CA GLN A 376 1.77 -13.95 -31.99
C GLN A 376 0.30 -13.85 -32.45
N LYS A 377 -0.40 -12.76 -32.07
CA LYS A 377 -1.83 -12.54 -32.43
C LYS A 377 -2.74 -13.68 -32.00
N MET A 378 -2.56 -14.21 -30.78
CA MET A 378 -3.38 -15.29 -30.28
C MET A 378 -4.76 -14.82 -29.77
N LEU A 379 -4.92 -13.56 -29.44
CA LEU A 379 -6.16 -13.01 -28.92
C LEU A 379 -7.09 -12.53 -30.04
N PRO A 380 -8.44 -12.67 -29.90
CA PRO A 380 -9.12 -13.33 -28.79
C PRO A 380 -9.03 -14.86 -28.86
N LEU A 381 -9.05 -15.52 -27.70
CA LEU A 381 -9.22 -16.98 -27.60
C LEU A 381 -10.67 -17.34 -27.94
N THR A 382 -10.83 -18.41 -28.72
CA THR A 382 -12.17 -18.95 -29.03
C THR A 382 -12.17 -20.47 -28.84
N SER A 383 -13.25 -21.02 -28.26
CA SER A 383 -13.34 -22.47 -28.03
C SER A 383 -13.36 -23.30 -29.31
N ASN A 384 -13.66 -22.70 -30.44
CA ASN A 384 -13.55 -23.37 -31.76
C ASN A 384 -12.09 -23.53 -32.21
N LYS A 385 -11.20 -22.62 -31.82
CA LYS A 385 -9.79 -22.60 -32.24
C LYS A 385 -8.82 -23.06 -31.15
N ASN A 386 -9.15 -22.76 -29.91
CA ASN A 386 -8.26 -22.94 -28.74
C ASN A 386 -8.99 -23.77 -27.67
N LYS A 387 -9.61 -24.90 -28.02
CA LYS A 387 -10.51 -25.68 -27.15
C LYS A 387 -9.83 -26.12 -25.84
N ARG A 388 -8.61 -26.67 -25.99
CA ARG A 388 -7.88 -27.33 -24.89
C ARG A 388 -6.79 -26.43 -24.37
N ILE A 389 -6.95 -25.97 -23.14
CA ILE A 389 -6.03 -25.03 -22.49
C ILE A 389 -5.28 -25.73 -21.37
N LEU A 390 -3.96 -25.63 -21.39
CA LEU A 390 -3.13 -25.93 -20.24
C LEU A 390 -2.97 -24.65 -19.39
N LEU A 391 -3.39 -24.72 -18.14
CA LEU A 391 -3.28 -23.62 -17.17
C LEU A 391 -2.14 -23.90 -16.21
N GLN A 392 -1.15 -23.02 -16.15
CA GLN A 392 0.01 -23.11 -15.26
C GLN A 392 0.01 -21.95 -14.25
N VAL A 393 0.20 -22.25 -12.98
CA VAL A 393 0.25 -21.26 -11.90
C VAL A 393 1.69 -20.96 -11.54
N LEU A 394 2.00 -19.65 -11.45
CA LEU A 394 3.28 -19.15 -10.97
C LEU A 394 3.04 -18.26 -9.76
N GLY A 395 3.67 -18.58 -8.64
CA GLY A 395 3.53 -17.84 -7.38
C GLY A 395 3.66 -18.75 -6.17
N THR A 396 3.78 -18.18 -5.00
CA THR A 396 4.02 -18.89 -3.74
C THR A 396 2.97 -18.59 -2.66
N PHE A 397 1.86 -17.94 -3.02
CA PHE A 397 0.83 -17.52 -2.07
C PHE A 397 -0.30 -18.54 -1.95
N ASP A 398 -0.89 -18.65 -0.76
CA ASP A 398 -2.05 -19.51 -0.50
C ASP A 398 -3.25 -19.18 -1.40
N SER A 399 -3.34 -17.93 -1.88
CA SER A 399 -4.38 -17.51 -2.82
C SER A 399 -4.25 -18.10 -4.24
N ASN A 400 -3.17 -18.80 -4.56
CA ASN A 400 -2.97 -19.39 -5.89
C ASN A 400 -4.08 -20.36 -6.28
N THR A 401 -4.49 -21.23 -5.36
CA THR A 401 -5.59 -22.20 -5.61
C THR A 401 -6.88 -21.47 -5.98
N ARG A 402 -7.27 -20.44 -5.24
CA ARG A 402 -8.46 -19.64 -5.52
C ARG A 402 -8.38 -18.96 -6.90
N VAL A 403 -7.24 -18.36 -7.21
CA VAL A 403 -7.05 -17.63 -8.47
C VAL A 403 -7.13 -18.57 -9.67
N VAL A 404 -6.41 -19.71 -9.62
CA VAL A 404 -6.39 -20.65 -10.74
C VAL A 404 -7.74 -21.34 -10.95
N GLU A 405 -8.42 -21.74 -9.87
CA GLU A 405 -9.74 -22.35 -9.95
C GLU A 405 -10.79 -21.38 -10.50
N LYS A 406 -10.71 -20.10 -10.13
CA LYS A 406 -11.59 -19.07 -10.67
C LYS A 406 -11.33 -18.83 -12.16
N VAL A 407 -10.06 -18.75 -12.61
CA VAL A 407 -9.71 -18.63 -14.04
C VAL A 407 -10.23 -19.84 -14.81
N LYS A 408 -10.03 -21.06 -14.29
CA LYS A 408 -10.54 -22.30 -14.88
C LYS A 408 -12.05 -22.25 -15.05
N ALA A 409 -12.78 -21.97 -13.97
CA ALA A 409 -14.25 -21.92 -13.99
C ALA A 409 -14.79 -20.90 -15.02
N GLU A 410 -14.16 -19.73 -15.12
CA GLU A 410 -14.54 -18.71 -16.10
C GLU A 410 -14.29 -19.13 -17.54
N LEU A 411 -13.20 -19.88 -17.81
CA LEU A 411 -12.92 -20.41 -19.15
C LEU A 411 -13.86 -21.58 -19.49
N GLU A 412 -14.09 -22.50 -18.55
CA GLU A 412 -15.01 -23.64 -18.76
C GLU A 412 -16.45 -23.19 -19.00
N ALA A 413 -16.90 -22.10 -18.36
CA ALA A 413 -18.20 -21.47 -18.63
C ALA A 413 -18.32 -20.92 -20.06
N ARG A 414 -17.22 -20.85 -20.82
CA ARG A 414 -17.13 -20.42 -22.23
C ARG A 414 -16.75 -21.56 -23.18
N ASP A 415 -17.06 -22.77 -22.77
CA ASP A 415 -16.82 -24.00 -23.54
C ASP A 415 -15.35 -24.35 -23.81
N PHE A 416 -14.40 -23.86 -22.99
CA PHE A 416 -13.02 -24.34 -23.01
C PHE A 416 -12.87 -25.62 -22.15
N GLU A 417 -11.90 -26.45 -22.51
CA GLU A 417 -11.46 -27.59 -21.70
C GLU A 417 -10.14 -27.24 -21.04
N VAL A 418 -10.15 -27.10 -19.71
CA VAL A 418 -9.01 -26.55 -18.95
C VAL A 418 -8.37 -27.63 -18.08
N THR A 419 -7.10 -27.92 -18.36
CA THR A 419 -6.25 -28.75 -17.50
C THR A 419 -5.33 -27.89 -16.68
N ILE A 420 -5.35 -28.04 -15.35
CA ILE A 420 -4.39 -27.39 -14.47
C ILE A 420 -3.13 -28.27 -14.43
N TYR A 421 -1.98 -27.64 -14.70
CA TYR A 421 -0.70 -28.31 -14.54
C TYR A 421 -0.26 -28.33 -13.08
N GLU A 422 -0.08 -29.54 -12.56
CA GLU A 422 0.41 -29.77 -11.22
C GLU A 422 1.85 -30.32 -11.27
N PRO A 423 2.87 -29.49 -11.01
CA PRO A 423 4.28 -29.89 -11.17
C PRO A 423 4.68 -31.14 -10.37
N GLU A 424 4.02 -31.36 -9.23
CA GLU A 424 4.34 -32.48 -8.32
C GLU A 424 3.85 -33.81 -8.84
N THR A 425 2.76 -33.83 -9.61
CA THR A 425 2.14 -35.04 -10.16
C THR A 425 2.47 -35.27 -11.62
N ASN A 426 2.71 -34.21 -12.39
CA ASN A 426 2.88 -34.24 -13.84
C ASN A 426 4.33 -34.09 -14.33
N PHE A 427 5.33 -34.24 -13.46
CA PHE A 427 6.72 -33.92 -13.77
C PHE A 427 7.27 -34.61 -15.03
N PHE A 428 6.90 -35.87 -15.29
CA PHE A 428 7.37 -36.65 -16.44
C PHE A 428 6.37 -36.75 -17.60
N ASP A 429 5.20 -36.13 -17.48
CA ASP A 429 4.04 -36.46 -18.31
C ASP A 429 3.70 -35.39 -19.36
N LEU A 430 4.58 -34.44 -19.61
CA LEU A 430 4.39 -33.49 -20.72
C LEU A 430 4.68 -34.11 -22.11
N GLY A 431 5.16 -35.33 -22.13
CA GLY A 431 5.35 -36.09 -23.34
C GLY A 431 6.41 -35.52 -24.29
N THR A 432 6.26 -35.84 -25.58
CA THR A 432 7.06 -35.27 -26.66
C THR A 432 6.46 -33.96 -27.17
N VAL A 433 7.22 -33.16 -27.91
CA VAL A 433 6.71 -31.95 -28.60
C VAL A 433 5.45 -32.25 -29.39
N GLU A 434 5.46 -33.37 -30.17
CA GLU A 434 4.33 -33.76 -31.00
C GLU A 434 3.08 -34.14 -30.17
N SER A 435 3.26 -34.87 -29.06
CA SER A 435 2.12 -35.25 -28.21
C SER A 435 1.56 -34.02 -27.49
N PHE A 436 2.41 -33.15 -26.98
CA PHE A 436 2.03 -31.91 -26.31
C PHE A 436 1.23 -30.98 -27.23
N SER A 437 1.72 -30.73 -28.45
CA SER A 437 1.04 -29.90 -29.46
C SER A 437 -0.27 -30.49 -29.97
N LYS A 438 -0.46 -31.82 -29.84
CA LYS A 438 -1.75 -32.48 -30.12
C LYS A 438 -2.72 -32.45 -28.94
N GLU A 439 -2.21 -32.30 -27.74
CA GLU A 439 -3.00 -32.30 -26.50
C GLU A 439 -3.56 -30.93 -26.17
N TYR A 440 -2.75 -29.86 -26.33
CA TYR A 440 -3.11 -28.48 -25.97
C TYR A 440 -3.11 -27.56 -27.19
N ASP A 441 -4.13 -26.69 -27.25
CA ASP A 441 -4.28 -25.66 -28.27
C ASP A 441 -3.72 -24.32 -27.83
N ALA A 442 -3.63 -24.08 -26.50
CA ALA A 442 -3.04 -22.91 -25.90
C ALA A 442 -2.53 -23.20 -24.49
N VAL A 443 -1.54 -22.42 -24.05
CA VAL A 443 -1.05 -22.44 -22.66
C VAL A 443 -1.23 -21.06 -22.02
N LEU A 444 -1.79 -21.02 -20.81
CA LEU A 444 -1.93 -19.81 -20.03
C LEU A 444 -1.11 -19.92 -18.73
N TYR A 445 -0.11 -19.07 -18.60
CA TYR A 445 0.56 -18.84 -17.34
C TYR A 445 -0.20 -17.81 -16.52
N VAL A 446 -0.61 -18.17 -15.30
CA VAL A 446 -1.23 -17.30 -14.32
C VAL A 446 -0.19 -16.97 -13.26
N ALA A 447 0.38 -15.78 -13.30
CA ALA A 447 1.30 -15.29 -12.30
C ALA A 447 0.53 -14.55 -11.19
N ASN A 448 0.51 -15.13 -10.00
CA ASN A 448 -0.08 -14.53 -8.79
C ASN A 448 1.04 -14.23 -7.78
N VAL A 449 1.88 -13.25 -8.13
CA VAL A 449 2.98 -12.78 -7.29
C VAL A 449 2.59 -11.43 -6.70
N GLN A 450 2.20 -11.44 -5.43
CA GLN A 450 1.74 -10.25 -4.73
C GLN A 450 2.87 -9.60 -3.94
N ASN A 451 2.80 -8.28 -3.83
CA ASN A 451 3.65 -7.54 -2.91
C ASN A 451 3.24 -7.84 -1.46
N ALA A 452 4.23 -8.04 -0.62
CA ALA A 452 4.02 -8.22 0.81
C ALA A 452 5.24 -7.71 1.58
N SER A 453 5.03 -7.31 2.83
CA SER A 453 6.10 -6.96 3.76
C SER A 453 7.03 -8.15 4.01
N ASN A 454 8.30 -7.86 4.28
CA ASN A 454 9.33 -8.85 4.60
C ASN A 454 9.70 -9.79 3.43
N GLN A 455 9.59 -9.30 2.21
CA GLN A 455 10.05 -10.01 1.03
C GLN A 455 11.39 -9.47 0.53
N THR A 456 12.29 -10.38 0.19
CA THR A 456 13.56 -10.03 -0.45
C THR A 456 13.35 -9.70 -1.93
N VAL A 457 12.44 -10.43 -2.59
CA VAL A 457 12.11 -10.27 -4.01
C VAL A 457 10.64 -10.60 -4.26
N ALA A 458 10.04 -9.95 -5.23
CA ALA A 458 8.68 -10.25 -5.75
C ALA A 458 8.80 -10.75 -7.19
N ARG A 459 9.41 -11.93 -7.38
CA ARG A 459 9.74 -12.52 -8.69
C ARG A 459 9.12 -13.90 -8.83
N ILE A 460 9.06 -14.38 -10.06
CA ILE A 460 8.61 -15.74 -10.37
C ILE A 460 9.64 -16.74 -9.86
N HIS A 461 9.16 -17.76 -9.15
CA HIS A 461 9.93 -18.91 -8.73
C HIS A 461 9.53 -20.13 -9.57
N TRP A 462 10.52 -20.67 -10.31
CA TRP A 462 10.31 -21.88 -11.09
C TRP A 462 10.34 -23.11 -10.19
N HIS A 463 9.39 -24.02 -10.39
CA HIS A 463 9.49 -25.35 -9.79
C HIS A 463 10.62 -26.13 -10.43
N THR A 464 11.51 -26.70 -9.62
CA THR A 464 12.62 -27.52 -10.09
C THR A 464 12.64 -28.86 -9.36
N LEU A 465 12.87 -29.94 -10.13
CA LEU A 465 13.13 -31.25 -9.62
C LEU A 465 14.39 -31.80 -10.27
N PHE A 466 15.35 -32.29 -9.48
CA PHE A 466 16.67 -32.74 -9.98
C PHE A 466 17.41 -31.72 -10.86
N GLY A 467 17.23 -30.44 -10.61
CA GLY A 467 17.84 -29.37 -11.42
C GLY A 467 17.12 -29.06 -12.74
N LEU A 468 16.00 -29.70 -13.04
CA LEU A 468 15.17 -29.41 -14.20
C LEU A 468 13.97 -28.53 -13.77
N GLY A 469 13.67 -27.52 -14.57
CA GLY A 469 12.47 -26.69 -14.37
C GLY A 469 11.22 -27.39 -14.92
N ASN A 470 10.26 -27.65 -14.02
CA ASN A 470 9.08 -28.44 -14.37
C ASN A 470 8.03 -27.65 -15.14
N ASN A 471 7.93 -26.34 -14.86
CA ASN A 471 6.92 -25.45 -15.41
C ASN A 471 7.51 -24.38 -16.35
N MET A 472 8.74 -24.59 -16.85
CA MET A 472 9.38 -23.67 -17.79
C MET A 472 8.71 -23.76 -19.19
N PRO A 473 8.61 -22.64 -19.93
CA PRO A 473 7.87 -22.57 -21.20
C PRO A 473 8.69 -23.10 -22.39
N TRP A 474 9.18 -24.34 -22.34
CA TRP A 474 9.95 -24.97 -23.42
C TRP A 474 9.14 -25.10 -24.74
N PHE A 475 7.83 -25.12 -24.62
CA PHE A 475 6.86 -25.29 -25.73
C PHE A 475 6.42 -23.96 -26.36
N VAL A 476 6.96 -22.82 -25.93
CA VAL A 476 6.47 -21.48 -26.31
C VAL A 476 6.48 -21.18 -27.80
N LYS A 477 7.24 -21.94 -28.61
CA LYS A 477 7.26 -21.83 -30.06
C LYS A 477 6.39 -22.89 -30.74
N GLU A 478 5.89 -23.84 -29.97
CA GLU A 478 5.09 -24.98 -30.48
C GLU A 478 3.59 -24.76 -30.27
N VAL A 479 3.23 -24.14 -29.11
CA VAL A 479 1.85 -23.87 -28.72
C VAL A 479 1.71 -22.42 -28.30
N PRO A 480 0.70 -21.68 -28.80
CA PRO A 480 0.44 -20.31 -28.40
C PRO A 480 0.36 -20.18 -26.89
N THR A 481 1.18 -19.28 -26.33
CA THR A 481 1.37 -19.15 -24.89
C THR A 481 1.17 -17.71 -24.44
N ALA A 482 0.34 -17.48 -23.40
CA ALA A 482 0.14 -16.19 -22.80
C ALA A 482 0.57 -16.17 -21.33
N LEU A 483 1.06 -15.03 -20.86
CA LEU A 483 1.29 -14.71 -19.45
C LEU A 483 0.26 -13.70 -18.98
N ILE A 484 -0.41 -14.02 -17.88
CA ILE A 484 -1.35 -13.15 -17.19
C ILE A 484 -0.81 -12.86 -15.79
N SER A 485 -0.49 -11.62 -15.49
CA SER A 485 -0.03 -11.21 -14.15
C SER A 485 -1.16 -10.57 -13.35
N PHE A 486 -1.54 -11.18 -12.23
CA PHE A 486 -2.51 -10.66 -11.27
C PHE A 486 -1.87 -9.88 -10.10
N GLY A 487 -0.68 -9.37 -10.29
CA GLY A 487 0.07 -8.56 -9.33
C GLY A 487 1.16 -7.78 -10.03
N ASN A 488 2.41 -8.12 -9.74
CA ASN A 488 3.61 -7.47 -10.25
C ASN A 488 3.59 -7.27 -11.78
N PRO A 489 3.70 -6.03 -12.31
CA PRO A 489 3.59 -5.73 -13.75
C PRO A 489 4.86 -6.05 -14.55
N TYR A 490 5.92 -6.54 -13.93
CA TYR A 490 7.26 -6.68 -14.50
C TYR A 490 7.65 -8.10 -14.90
N HIS A 491 6.73 -9.06 -14.84
CA HIS A 491 7.03 -10.48 -15.15
C HIS A 491 7.40 -10.74 -16.60
N LEU A 492 7.21 -9.80 -17.51
CA LEU A 492 7.81 -9.87 -18.84
C LEU A 492 9.35 -9.98 -18.77
N TYR A 493 9.97 -9.41 -17.74
CA TYR A 493 11.41 -9.55 -17.49
C TYR A 493 11.79 -11.00 -17.14
N ASP A 494 10.90 -11.73 -16.48
CA ASP A 494 11.12 -13.15 -16.10
C ASP A 494 10.82 -14.12 -17.24
N LEU A 495 9.86 -13.78 -18.13
CA LEU A 495 9.40 -14.59 -19.27
C LEU A 495 9.48 -13.80 -20.58
N PRO A 496 10.66 -13.35 -21.02
CA PRO A 496 10.77 -12.53 -22.23
C PRO A 496 10.37 -13.28 -23.51
N MET A 497 10.44 -14.63 -23.49
CA MET A 497 10.09 -15.49 -24.61
C MET A 497 8.58 -15.63 -24.86
N VAL A 498 7.72 -15.27 -23.90
CA VAL A 498 6.26 -15.34 -24.07
C VAL A 498 5.80 -14.15 -24.91
N GLU A 499 5.04 -14.42 -25.96
CA GLU A 499 4.69 -13.44 -27.00
C GLU A 499 3.37 -12.69 -26.71
N THR A 500 2.55 -13.20 -25.77
CA THR A 500 1.31 -12.53 -25.32
C THR A 500 1.38 -12.31 -23.82
N VAL A 501 1.32 -11.05 -23.39
CA VAL A 501 1.48 -10.66 -21.98
C VAL A 501 0.41 -9.65 -21.56
N ILE A 502 -0.26 -9.95 -20.44
CA ILE A 502 -1.35 -9.17 -19.89
C ILE A 502 -1.05 -8.84 -18.43
N ASN A 503 -1.18 -7.58 -18.05
CA ASN A 503 -1.12 -7.13 -16.67
C ASN A 503 -2.52 -6.79 -16.16
N ALA A 504 -2.99 -7.54 -15.18
CA ALA A 504 -4.27 -7.34 -14.51
C ALA A 504 -4.14 -6.59 -13.18
N TYR A 505 -2.92 -6.48 -12.61
CA TYR A 505 -2.54 -5.75 -11.40
C TYR A 505 -3.12 -6.27 -10.08
N CYS A 506 -4.35 -6.81 -10.09
CA CYS A 506 -5.05 -7.32 -8.90
C CYS A 506 -5.52 -8.75 -9.12
N ASN A 507 -5.64 -9.52 -8.03
CA ASN A 507 -6.15 -10.88 -8.03
C ASN A 507 -7.57 -11.01 -7.43
N TYR A 508 -8.32 -9.91 -7.36
CA TYR A 508 -9.71 -9.92 -6.92
C TYR A 508 -10.63 -10.55 -7.99
N ASP A 509 -11.75 -11.12 -7.57
CA ASP A 509 -12.63 -11.90 -8.45
C ASP A 509 -13.09 -11.11 -9.67
N HIS A 510 -13.46 -9.84 -9.53
CA HIS A 510 -13.86 -8.98 -10.63
C HIS A 510 -12.72 -8.71 -11.64
N PHE A 511 -11.45 -8.70 -11.20
CA PHE A 511 -10.30 -8.62 -12.11
C PHE A 511 -10.08 -9.94 -12.85
N ILE A 512 -10.23 -11.08 -12.18
CA ILE A 512 -10.11 -12.41 -12.81
C ILE A 512 -11.20 -12.58 -13.88
N GLU A 513 -12.45 -12.34 -13.52
CA GLU A 513 -13.60 -12.44 -14.45
C GLU A 513 -13.43 -11.51 -15.65
N MET A 514 -13.04 -10.26 -15.41
CA MET A 514 -12.84 -9.29 -16.49
C MET A 514 -11.64 -9.66 -17.37
N THR A 515 -10.58 -10.23 -16.81
CA THR A 515 -9.41 -10.70 -17.57
C THR A 515 -9.85 -11.81 -18.55
N VAL A 516 -10.65 -12.77 -18.09
CA VAL A 516 -11.15 -13.84 -18.98
C VAL A 516 -12.06 -13.26 -20.07
N LYS A 517 -12.95 -12.31 -19.76
CA LYS A 517 -13.75 -11.61 -20.79
C LYS A 517 -12.88 -10.93 -21.86
N LYS A 518 -11.73 -10.35 -21.46
CA LYS A 518 -10.81 -9.73 -22.42
C LYS A 518 -10.06 -10.77 -23.25
N LEU A 519 -9.64 -11.86 -22.62
CA LEU A 519 -9.02 -12.99 -23.33
C LEU A 519 -9.93 -13.56 -24.42
N THR A 520 -11.23 -13.64 -24.16
CA THR A 520 -12.24 -14.22 -25.08
C THR A 520 -12.87 -13.19 -26.03
N GLY A 521 -12.46 -11.91 -25.92
CA GLY A 521 -12.96 -10.85 -26.82
C GLY A 521 -14.33 -10.28 -26.45
N GLU A 522 -14.91 -10.66 -25.29
CA GLU A 522 -16.16 -10.09 -24.78
C GLU A 522 -15.99 -8.62 -24.34
N SER A 523 -14.77 -8.23 -23.97
CA SER A 523 -14.36 -6.85 -23.74
C SER A 523 -12.98 -6.58 -24.35
N SER A 524 -12.76 -5.36 -24.84
CA SER A 524 -11.46 -4.92 -25.36
C SER A 524 -10.51 -4.48 -24.25
N PHE A 525 -9.20 -4.60 -24.46
CA PHE A 525 -8.18 -4.05 -23.58
C PHE A 525 -8.17 -2.52 -23.68
N LYS A 526 -8.21 -1.83 -22.54
CA LYS A 526 -8.27 -0.36 -22.43
C LYS A 526 -7.15 0.21 -21.56
N GLY A 527 -6.58 -0.60 -20.68
CA GLY A 527 -5.58 -0.17 -19.72
C GLY A 527 -4.28 0.32 -20.38
N ILE A 528 -3.68 1.32 -19.74
CA ILE A 528 -2.38 1.88 -20.13
C ILE A 528 -1.41 1.62 -18.97
N SER A 529 -0.30 0.93 -19.25
CA SER A 529 0.66 0.60 -18.19
C SER A 529 1.18 1.87 -17.48
N PRO A 530 1.07 1.95 -16.15
CA PRO A 530 1.60 3.08 -15.37
C PRO A 530 3.12 3.07 -15.21
N VAL A 531 3.75 1.99 -15.62
CA VAL A 531 5.20 1.74 -15.53
C VAL A 531 5.71 1.19 -16.85
N ASN A 532 7.04 1.14 -17.03
CA ASN A 532 7.64 0.46 -18.18
C ASN A 532 7.77 -1.05 -17.91
N PRO A 533 6.87 -1.91 -18.44
CA PRO A 533 6.93 -3.36 -18.21
C PRO A 533 8.12 -4.05 -18.90
N PHE A 534 8.81 -3.33 -19.80
CA PHE A 534 10.02 -3.81 -20.49
C PHE A 534 11.29 -3.60 -19.66
N CYS A 535 11.20 -2.94 -18.49
CA CYS A 535 12.27 -2.79 -17.50
C CYS A 535 13.57 -2.17 -18.07
N GLU A 536 13.44 -1.25 -19.04
CA GLU A 536 14.56 -0.62 -19.75
C GLU A 536 15.52 -1.63 -20.41
N ASN A 537 15.07 -2.84 -20.66
CA ASN A 537 15.85 -3.88 -21.34
C ASN A 537 15.77 -3.67 -22.85
N ILE A 538 16.88 -3.34 -23.49
CA ILE A 538 16.97 -3.04 -24.93
C ILE A 538 16.40 -4.20 -25.78
N LEU A 539 16.71 -5.45 -25.43
CA LEU A 539 16.20 -6.62 -26.15
C LEU A 539 14.67 -6.77 -26.04
N LEU A 540 14.09 -6.37 -24.91
CA LEU A 540 12.64 -6.39 -24.72
C LEU A 540 11.96 -5.19 -25.40
N GLU A 541 12.65 -4.04 -25.47
CA GLU A 541 12.14 -2.85 -26.15
C GLU A 541 12.18 -2.97 -27.68
N GLU A 542 13.12 -3.70 -28.24
CA GLU A 542 13.13 -4.03 -29.68
C GLU A 542 11.87 -4.80 -30.08
N LEU A 543 11.39 -5.72 -29.23
CA LEU A 543 10.13 -6.45 -29.45
C LEU A 543 8.88 -5.56 -29.37
N LYS A 544 8.97 -4.35 -28.80
CA LYS A 544 7.90 -3.37 -28.75
C LYS A 544 7.62 -2.72 -30.13
N ASN A 545 8.63 -2.69 -30.97
CA ASN A 545 8.58 -2.00 -32.28
C ASN A 545 8.19 -2.95 -33.43
N GLU A 546 7.98 -4.23 -33.19
CA GLU A 546 7.57 -5.22 -34.17
C GLU A 546 6.04 -5.36 -34.34
N ASN A 547 5.25 -4.45 -33.75
CA ASN A 547 3.77 -4.43 -33.82
C ASN A 547 3.25 -3.34 -34.76
#